data_be8496e6f07b52c93a6a294c9574a7a3
#
_entry.id   be8496e6f07b52c93a6a294c9574a7a3
#
_cell.length_a   1.000
_cell.length_b   1.000
_cell.length_c   1.000
_cell.angle_alpha   90.00
_cell.angle_beta   90.00
_cell.angle_gamma   90.00
#
_symmetry.space_group_name_H-M   'P 1'
#
loop_
_entity.id
_entity.type
_entity.pdbx_description
1 polymer ?
#
loop_
_entity_poly.entity_id
_entity_poly.type
_entity_poly.pdbx_seq_one_letter_code
_entity_poly.pdbx_strand_id
1 'polypeptide(L)' 'MFKVIVSDVECFGRFGYYTTRSVAFGKSPKQAWAKLRKNGEHTVSGGHPEGYGGVPVLQMRRVEKDGEMLSEIWD' A
#
# COMPACT_ATOMS: atom_id res chain seq x y z
N MET A 1 -14.11 0.13 -12.92
CA MET A 1 -12.62 0.24 -12.92
C MET A 1 -12.05 -0.48 -11.73
N PHE A 2 -10.90 -1.10 -11.89
CA PHE A 2 -10.24 -1.81 -10.79
C PHE A 2 -9.32 -0.85 -10.01
N LYS A 3 -9.29 -1.03 -8.70
CA LYS A 3 -8.40 -0.30 -7.79
C LYS A 3 -7.52 -1.31 -7.08
N VAL A 4 -6.23 -1.09 -7.08
CA VAL A 4 -5.29 -1.90 -6.31
C VAL A 4 -4.64 -1.05 -5.24
N ILE A 5 -4.44 -1.65 -4.08
CA ILE A 5 -3.92 -0.98 -2.89
C ILE A 5 -2.84 -1.84 -2.28
N VAL A 6 -1.71 -1.22 -1.97
CA VAL A 6 -0.66 -1.84 -1.16
C VAL A 6 -0.43 -0.95 0.06
N SER A 7 -0.52 -1.53 1.24
CA SER A 7 -0.19 -0.84 2.48
C SER A 7 0.97 -1.56 3.16
N ASP A 8 2.05 -0.85 3.38
CA ASP A 8 3.23 -1.35 4.09
C ASP A 8 3.29 -0.71 5.47
N VAL A 9 3.38 -1.53 6.49
CA VAL A 9 3.53 -1.08 7.88
C VAL A 9 4.94 -1.42 8.34
N GLU A 10 5.66 -0.42 8.82
CA GLU A 10 7.00 -0.57 9.33
C GLU A 10 7.05 -0.16 10.80
N CYS A 11 7.82 -0.91 11.60
CA CYS A 11 8.02 -0.64 13.01
C CYS A 11 9.43 -0.06 13.23
N PHE A 12 9.50 1.04 13.94
CA PHE A 12 10.73 1.71 14.33
C PHE A 12 11.08 1.49 15.81
N GLY A 13 10.65 0.36 16.36
CA GLY A 13 10.84 0.07 17.77
C GLY A 13 10.04 1.04 18.64
N ARG A 14 10.71 1.69 19.58
CA ARG A 14 10.05 2.65 20.49
C ARG A 14 9.57 3.94 19.82
N PHE A 15 9.97 4.19 18.58
CA PHE A 15 9.52 5.38 17.84
C PHE A 15 8.16 5.19 17.19
N GLY A 16 7.61 3.98 17.22
CA GLY A 16 6.29 3.69 16.74
C GLY A 16 6.25 3.11 15.34
N TYR A 17 5.15 3.33 14.66
CA TYR A 17 4.87 2.78 13.33
C TYR A 17 4.69 3.88 12.32
N TYR A 18 4.98 3.55 11.06
CA TYR A 18 4.51 4.35 9.98
C TYR A 18 3.95 3.45 8.88
N THR A 19 2.93 3.92 8.20
CA THR A 19 2.27 3.17 7.15
C THR A 19 2.39 3.92 5.84
N THR A 20 2.90 3.24 4.82
CA THR A 20 2.89 3.76 3.44
C THR A 20 1.77 3.06 2.69
N ARG A 21 0.92 3.83 2.05
CA ARG A 21 -0.16 3.32 1.23
C ARG A 21 0.02 3.78 -0.20
N SER A 22 -0.01 2.81 -1.12
CA SER A 22 0.09 3.06 -2.55
C SER A 22 -1.18 2.59 -3.22
N VAL A 23 -1.72 3.40 -4.11
CA VAL A 23 -3.00 3.13 -4.79
C VAL A 23 -2.85 3.41 -6.29
N ALA A 24 -3.45 2.56 -7.10
CA ALA A 24 -3.55 2.79 -8.54
C ALA A 24 -4.84 2.21 -9.11
N PHE A 25 -5.24 2.72 -10.27
CA PHE A 25 -6.46 2.31 -10.95
C PHE A 25 -6.14 1.80 -12.35
N GLY A 26 -6.96 0.90 -12.86
CA GLY A 26 -6.80 0.37 -14.21
C GLY A 26 -8.07 -0.33 -14.70
N LYS A 27 -8.08 -0.64 -15.98
CA LYS A 27 -9.19 -1.38 -16.61
C LYS A 27 -9.16 -2.86 -16.30
N SER A 28 -8.03 -3.35 -15.77
CA SER A 28 -7.86 -4.71 -15.28
C SER A 28 -6.94 -4.68 -14.06
N PRO A 29 -6.94 -5.71 -13.20
CA PRO A 29 -6.02 -5.79 -12.07
C PRO A 29 -4.56 -5.72 -12.52
N LYS A 30 -4.21 -6.40 -13.59
CA LYS A 30 -2.85 -6.40 -14.14
C LYS A 30 -2.41 -4.99 -14.54
N GLN A 31 -3.28 -4.25 -15.22
CA GLN A 31 -3.01 -2.88 -15.61
C GLN A 31 -2.86 -1.96 -14.40
N ALA A 32 -3.74 -2.11 -13.40
CA ALA A 32 -3.68 -1.33 -12.17
C ALA A 32 -2.38 -1.59 -11.40
N TRP A 33 -1.96 -2.84 -11.28
CA TRP A 33 -0.68 -3.20 -10.65
C TRP A 33 0.52 -2.62 -11.39
N ALA A 34 0.50 -2.64 -12.72
CA ALA A 34 1.56 -2.04 -13.54
C ALA A 34 1.67 -0.54 -13.30
N LYS A 35 0.52 0.15 -13.23
CA LYS A 35 0.48 1.59 -12.93
C LYS A 35 0.96 1.89 -11.52
N LEU A 36 0.62 1.07 -10.54
CA LEU A 36 1.06 1.25 -9.17
C LEU A 36 2.58 1.21 -9.06
N ARG A 37 3.21 0.30 -9.76
CA ARG A 37 4.68 0.20 -9.79
C ARG A 37 5.36 1.42 -10.41
N LYS A 38 4.68 2.11 -11.33
CA LYS A 38 5.23 3.28 -12.02
C LYS A 38 4.87 4.58 -11.34
N ASN A 39 3.59 4.85 -11.19
CA ASN A 39 3.04 6.16 -10.82
C ASN A 39 1.89 6.08 -9.82
N GLY A 40 1.88 5.06 -8.97
CA GLY A 40 0.84 4.93 -7.94
C GLY A 40 0.80 6.15 -7.03
N GLU A 41 -0.39 6.50 -6.57
CA GLU A 41 -0.55 7.52 -5.55
C GLU A 41 -0.04 6.98 -4.22
N HIS A 42 0.83 7.74 -3.58
CA HIS A 42 1.44 7.34 -2.33
C HIS A 42 1.02 8.26 -1.20
N THR A 43 0.61 7.68 -0.10
CA THR A 43 0.34 8.41 1.14
C THR A 43 1.12 7.77 2.28
N VAL A 44 1.61 8.63 3.16
CA VAL A 44 2.34 8.20 4.35
C VAL A 44 1.60 8.73 5.57
N SER A 45 1.35 7.87 6.55
CA SER A 45 0.69 8.27 7.79
C SER A 45 1.42 7.69 8.99
N GLY A 46 1.47 8.47 10.04
CA GLY A 46 2.15 8.12 11.29
C GLY A 46 3.62 8.46 11.28
N GLY A 47 4.27 8.16 12.26
CA GLY A 47 5.46 8.04 12.71
C GLY A 47 6.72 8.76 12.59
N HIS A 48 7.58 8.35 11.77
CA HIS A 48 8.98 8.72 11.93
C HIS A 48 9.47 9.54 10.73
N PRO A 49 10.40 10.47 10.97
CA PRO A 49 11.00 11.23 9.88
C PRO A 49 11.64 10.33 8.82
N GLU A 50 11.59 10.80 7.60
CA GLU A 50 12.26 10.19 6.45
C GLU A 50 13.75 9.93 6.74
N GLY A 51 14.27 8.82 6.23
CA GLY A 51 15.67 8.46 6.41
C GLY A 51 15.94 7.47 7.53
N TYR A 52 14.96 7.18 8.35
CA TYR A 52 15.08 6.11 9.35
C TYR A 52 14.48 4.83 8.78
N GLY A 53 15.28 3.81 8.66
CA GLY A 53 14.82 2.49 8.25
C GLY A 53 14.02 1.83 9.35
N GLY A 54 12.84 1.32 9.00
CA GLY A 54 12.03 0.51 9.90
C GLY A 54 12.15 -0.97 9.55
N VAL A 55 11.65 -1.82 10.43
CA VAL A 55 11.52 -3.25 10.14
C VAL A 55 10.13 -3.49 9.57
N PRO A 56 10.00 -4.06 8.36
CA PRO A 56 8.69 -4.41 7.82
C PRO A 56 8.02 -5.42 8.73
N VAL A 57 6.77 -5.13 9.14
CA VAL A 57 6.01 -6.01 10.03
C VAL A 57 4.75 -6.54 9.37
N LEU A 58 4.22 -5.82 8.39
CA LEU A 58 2.97 -6.21 7.75
C LEU A 58 2.84 -5.57 6.38
N GLN A 59 2.32 -6.32 5.42
CA GLN A 59 1.91 -5.79 4.13
C GLN A 59 0.50 -6.26 3.80
N MET A 60 -0.33 -5.36 3.34
CA MET A 60 -1.66 -5.67 2.84
C MET A 60 -1.72 -5.35 1.35
N ARG A 61 -2.25 -6.28 0.57
CA ARG A 61 -2.54 -6.09 -0.85
C ARG A 61 -4.02 -6.34 -1.10
N ARG A 62 -4.69 -5.38 -1.73
CA ARG A 62 -6.12 -5.44 -1.97
C ARG A 62 -6.45 -5.13 -3.42
N VAL A 63 -7.43 -5.83 -3.95
CA VAL A 63 -8.03 -5.51 -5.25
C VAL A 63 -9.51 -5.22 -5.05
N GLU A 64 -9.95 -4.08 -5.56
CA GLU A 64 -11.36 -3.66 -5.52
C GLU A 64 -11.85 -3.39 -6.95
N LYS A 65 -13.14 -3.60 -7.17
CA LYS A 65 -13.81 -3.24 -8.41
C LYS A 65 -15.09 -2.47 -8.07
N ASP A 66 -15.14 -1.22 -8.53
CA ASP A 66 -16.30 -0.34 -8.32
C ASP A 66 -16.76 -0.27 -6.86
N GLY A 67 -15.78 -0.19 -5.95
CA GLY A 67 -16.03 -0.11 -4.52
C GLY A 67 -16.20 -1.44 -3.80
N GLU A 68 -16.21 -2.55 -4.53
CA GLU A 68 -16.36 -3.88 -3.97
C GLU A 68 -15.00 -4.58 -3.85
N MET A 69 -14.70 -5.12 -2.69
CA MET A 69 -13.46 -5.85 -2.46
C MET A 69 -13.52 -7.23 -3.13
N LEU A 70 -12.57 -7.51 -4.01
CA LEU A 70 -12.45 -8.80 -4.68
C LEU A 70 -11.45 -9.72 -3.98
N SER A 71 -10.35 -9.19 -3.50
CA SER A 71 -9.34 -9.97 -2.79
C SER A 71 -8.55 -9.10 -1.82
N GLU A 72 -8.06 -9.71 -0.76
CA GLU A 72 -7.22 -9.06 0.24
C GLU A 72 -6.24 -10.09 0.79
N ILE A 73 -4.96 -9.74 0.78
CA ILE A 73 -3.88 -10.61 1.26
C ILE A 73 -3.07 -9.83 2.30
N TRP A 74 -2.83 -10.47 3.43
CA TRP A 74 -2.02 -9.93 4.52
C TRP A 74 -0.81 -10.84 4.73
N ASP A 75 0.37 -10.26 4.73
CA ASP A 75 1.62 -10.96 4.98
C ASP A 75 2.35 -10.43 6.21
#